data_0b4cbf66617d1e47a638f86d21eaf164
#
_entry.id   0b4cbf66617d1e47a638f86d21eaf164
#
_cell.length_a   1.000
_cell.length_b   1.000
_cell.length_c   1.000
_cell.angle_alpha   90.00
_cell.angle_beta   90.00
_cell.angle_gamma   90.00
#
_symmetry.space_group_name_H-M   'P 1'
#
loop_
_entity.id
_entity.type
_entity.pdbx_description
1 polymer ?
#
loop_
_entity_poly.entity_id
_entity_poly.type
_entity_poly.pdbx_seq_one_letter_code
_entity_poly.pdbx_strand_id
1 'polypeptide(L)'
;MEVIGKVKLIGDVQTFGANGFQKRELVVTTDDQYPQMIMIEFVQDKCDLLNNYAVGQDVKVAINLRGREWINPQGEAKYFNSIQGWRIEKLSQA
;
A
#
# COMPACT_ATOMS: atom_id res chain seq x y z
N MET A 1 5.74 -3.45 11.22
CA MET A 1 4.32 -3.88 11.14
C MET A 1 4.13 -4.58 9.81
N GLU A 2 3.29 -5.62 9.77
CA GLU A 2 3.17 -6.45 8.57
C GLU A 2 1.71 -6.75 8.27
N VAL A 3 1.39 -6.87 6.98
CA VAL A 3 0.09 -7.33 6.51
C VAL A 3 0.31 -8.64 5.76
N ILE A 4 -0.42 -9.67 6.14
CA ILE A 4 -0.34 -10.99 5.52
C ILE A 4 -1.71 -11.31 4.92
N GLY A 5 -1.70 -11.72 3.68
CA GLY A 5 -2.94 -12.07 3.00
C GLY A 5 -2.74 -12.33 1.52
N LYS A 6 -3.85 -12.29 0.80
CA LYS A 6 -3.87 -12.59 -0.62
C LYS A 6 -4.02 -11.29 -1.42
N VAL A 7 -3.25 -11.16 -2.48
CA VAL A 7 -3.34 -9.99 -3.34
C VAL A 7 -4.70 -9.95 -4.03
N LYS A 8 -5.43 -8.88 -3.79
CA LYS A 8 -6.74 -8.67 -4.39
C LYS A 8 -6.68 -7.79 -5.63
N LEU A 9 -5.81 -6.77 -5.60
CA LEU A 9 -5.71 -5.82 -6.69
C LEU A 9 -4.31 -5.22 -6.71
N ILE A 10 -3.76 -5.04 -7.90
CA ILE A 10 -2.52 -4.30 -8.11
C ILE A 10 -2.86 -3.16 -9.07
N GLY A 11 -2.73 -1.94 -8.61
CA GLY A 11 -3.01 -0.76 -9.42
C GLY A 11 -1.87 -0.43 -10.36
N ASP A 12 -2.11 0.51 -11.24
CA ASP A 12 -1.09 1.03 -12.15
C ASP A 12 -0.26 2.09 -11.44
N VAL A 13 0.97 2.28 -11.91
CA VAL A 13 1.80 3.37 -11.41
C VAL A 13 1.18 4.69 -11.82
N GLN A 14 0.98 5.58 -10.84
CA GLN A 14 0.46 6.92 -11.07
C GLN A 14 1.57 7.93 -10.79
N THR A 15 1.63 8.98 -11.59
CA THR A 15 2.63 10.03 -11.45
C THR A 15 1.91 11.32 -11.06
N PHE A 16 2.41 11.97 -10.02
CA PHE A 16 1.83 13.19 -9.47
C PHE A 16 2.83 14.33 -9.49
N GLY A 17 2.35 15.50 -9.85
CA GLY A 17 3.12 16.74 -9.74
C GLY A 17 4.23 16.89 -10.76
N ALA A 18 4.88 18.05 -10.74
CA ALA A 18 5.94 18.40 -11.67
C ALA A 18 7.22 17.61 -11.42
N ASN A 19 7.40 17.09 -10.22
CA ASN A 19 8.60 16.34 -9.84
C ASN A 19 8.52 14.86 -10.21
N GLY A 20 7.38 14.41 -10.78
CA GLY A 20 7.24 13.02 -11.18
C GLY A 20 7.16 12.06 -10.02
N PHE A 21 6.53 12.45 -8.92
CA PHE A 21 6.34 11.57 -7.78
C PHE A 21 5.46 10.38 -8.19
N GLN A 22 5.96 9.17 -8.03
CA GLN A 22 5.24 7.96 -8.42
C GLN A 22 4.64 7.26 -7.23
N LYS A 23 3.43 6.74 -7.43
CA LYS A 23 2.70 5.97 -6.43
C LYS A 23 1.97 4.82 -7.09
N ARG A 24 1.94 3.67 -6.42
CA ARG A 24 1.21 2.49 -6.89
C ARG A 24 0.51 1.87 -5.70
N GLU A 25 -0.73 1.44 -5.90
CA GLU A 25 -1.55 0.90 -4.82
C GLU A 25 -1.68 -0.61 -4.95
N LEU A 26 -1.60 -1.28 -3.81
CA LEU A 26 -1.81 -2.71 -3.68
C LEU A 26 -2.93 -2.94 -2.68
N VAL A 27 -3.90 -3.79 -3.01
CA VAL A 27 -4.92 -4.18 -2.05
C VAL A 27 -4.70 -5.64 -1.68
N VAL A 28 -4.62 -5.90 -0.38
CA VAL A 28 -4.44 -7.24 0.17
C VAL A 28 -5.65 -7.58 1.03
N THR A 29 -6.23 -8.76 0.81
CA THR A 29 -7.26 -9.31 1.68
C THR A 29 -6.57 -10.10 2.78
N THR A 30 -6.76 -9.70 4.02
CA THR A 30 -6.05 -10.31 5.15
C THR A 30 -6.51 -11.75 5.36
N ASP A 31 -5.57 -12.57 5.89
CA ASP A 31 -5.83 -13.98 6.19
C ASP A 31 -6.30 -14.09 7.64
N ASP A 32 -7.51 -13.59 7.88
CA ASP A 32 -8.13 -13.54 9.21
C ASP A 32 -9.49 -14.20 9.18
N GLN A 33 -10.01 -14.48 10.37
CA GLN A 33 -11.38 -14.98 10.51
C GLN A 33 -12.39 -13.99 9.92
N TYR A 34 -12.13 -12.71 10.06
CA TYR A 34 -12.91 -11.63 9.43
C TYR A 34 -12.02 -10.88 8.48
N PRO A 35 -11.92 -11.35 7.23
CA PRO A 35 -10.96 -10.76 6.28
C PRO A 35 -11.22 -9.27 6.04
N GLN A 36 -10.14 -8.51 5.97
CA GLN A 36 -10.19 -7.09 5.70
C GLN A 36 -9.39 -6.78 4.46
N MET A 37 -9.82 -5.79 3.72
CA MET A 37 -9.12 -5.34 2.53
C MET A 37 -8.30 -4.11 2.88
N ILE A 38 -6.99 -4.25 2.80
CA ILE A 38 -6.04 -3.21 3.19
C ILE A 38 -5.37 -2.67 1.95
N MET A 39 -5.51 -1.36 1.72
CA MET A 39 -4.84 -0.70 0.62
C MET A 39 -3.49 -0.19 1.09
N ILE A 40 -2.44 -0.59 0.39
CA ILE A 40 -1.07 -0.26 0.73
C ILE A 40 -0.47 0.53 -0.43
N GLU A 41 0.17 1.67 -0.12
CA GLU A 41 0.81 2.51 -1.11
C GLU A 41 2.30 2.18 -1.21
N PHE A 42 2.77 2.00 -2.43
CA PHE A 42 4.21 1.90 -2.73
C PHE A 42 4.60 3.14 -3.52
N VAL A 43 5.67 3.80 -3.12
CA VAL A 43 6.04 5.09 -3.67
C VAL A 43 7.43 5.04 -4.31
N GLN A 44 7.65 5.88 -5.32
CA GLN A 44 8.92 6.05 -6.02
C GLN A 44 9.43 4.71 -6.55
N ASP A 45 10.70 4.39 -6.33
CA ASP A 45 11.29 3.17 -6.82
C ASP A 45 10.66 1.89 -6.23
N LYS A 46 9.95 2.00 -5.12
CA LYS A 46 9.24 0.86 -4.54
C LYS A 46 8.07 0.40 -5.39
N CYS A 47 7.55 1.25 -6.27
CA CYS A 47 6.48 0.88 -7.20
C CYS A 47 6.85 -0.36 -8.02
N ASP A 48 8.12 -0.51 -8.37
CA ASP A 48 8.58 -1.61 -9.21
C ASP A 48 8.55 -2.96 -8.50
N LEU A 49 8.53 -2.96 -7.18
CA LEU A 49 8.46 -4.21 -6.43
C LEU A 49 7.23 -5.02 -6.79
N LEU A 50 6.13 -4.36 -7.14
CA LEU A 50 4.86 -5.01 -7.43
C LEU A 50 4.84 -5.68 -8.81
N ASN A 51 5.83 -5.42 -9.66
CA ASN A 51 5.92 -6.05 -10.98
C ASN A 51 6.09 -7.57 -10.90
N ASN A 52 6.58 -8.07 -9.77
CA ASN A 52 6.86 -9.50 -9.59
C ASN A 52 5.68 -10.24 -8.95
N TYR A 53 4.54 -9.57 -8.78
CA TYR A 53 3.40 -10.13 -8.06
C TYR A 53 2.16 -10.09 -8.92
N ALA A 54 1.20 -10.96 -8.59
CA ALA A 54 -0.05 -11.06 -9.33
C ALA A 54 -1.22 -11.27 -8.37
N VAL A 55 -2.40 -10.92 -8.83
CA VAL A 55 -3.64 -11.14 -8.08
C VAL A 55 -3.77 -12.62 -7.75
N GLY A 56 -4.15 -12.92 -6.53
CA GLY A 56 -4.33 -14.29 -6.05
C GLY A 56 -3.14 -14.87 -5.30
N GLN A 57 -1.99 -14.21 -5.33
CA GLN A 57 -0.81 -14.70 -4.61
C GLN A 57 -0.89 -14.35 -3.14
N ASP A 58 -0.36 -15.25 -2.29
CA ASP A 58 -0.23 -14.99 -0.87
C ASP A 58 1.06 -14.23 -0.61
N VAL A 59 0.95 -13.12 0.13
CA VAL A 59 2.08 -12.23 0.35
C VAL A 59 2.14 -11.77 1.80
N LYS A 60 3.33 -11.33 2.19
CA LYS A 60 3.59 -10.64 3.44
C LYS A 60 4.21 -9.29 3.09
N VAL A 61 3.56 -8.21 3.52
CA VAL A 61 3.98 -6.86 3.20
C VAL A 61 4.40 -6.16 4.48
N ALA A 62 5.64 -5.68 4.51
CA ALA A 62 6.11 -4.84 5.61
C ALA A 62 5.65 -3.42 5.36
N ILE A 63 5.03 -2.82 6.36
CA ILE A 63 4.39 -1.51 6.22
C ILE A 63 4.81 -0.55 7.32
N ASN A 64 4.64 0.73 7.03
CA ASN A 64 4.69 1.80 8.00
C ASN A 64 3.38 2.57 7.94
N LEU A 65 2.86 2.95 9.10
CA LEU A 65 1.74 3.87 9.17
C LEU A 65 2.27 5.29 9.05
N ARG A 66 1.65 6.06 8.17
CA ARG A 66 2.00 7.46 7.96
C ARG A 66 0.78 8.30 8.26
N GLY A 67 1.01 9.41 8.94
CA GLY A 67 -0.07 10.33 9.25
C GLY A 67 0.41 11.76 9.15
N ARG A 68 -0.48 12.65 8.76
CA ARG A 68 -0.16 14.07 8.71
C ARG A 68 -1.38 14.89 9.06
N GLU A 69 -1.12 16.10 9.53
CA GLU A 69 -2.13 17.11 9.79
C GLU A 69 -2.08 18.15 8.67
N TRP A 70 -3.22 18.58 8.24
CA TRP A 70 -3.34 19.68 7.28
C TRP A 70 -4.34 20.69 7.82
N ILE A 71 -3.93 21.96 7.82
CA ILE A 71 -4.79 23.06 8.27
C ILE A 71 -5.39 23.70 7.02
N ASN A 72 -6.73 23.68 6.92
CA ASN A 72 -7.40 24.25 5.77
C ASN A 72 -7.48 25.78 5.87
N PRO A 73 -7.92 26.49 4.81
CA PRO A 73 -8.01 27.94 4.84
C PRO A 73 -8.92 28.51 5.93
N GLN A 74 -9.86 27.71 6.45
CA GLN A 74 -10.74 28.13 7.54
C GLN A 74 -10.11 27.89 8.92
N GLY A 75 -8.89 27.39 8.98
CA GLY A 75 -8.20 27.10 10.23
C GLY A 75 -8.57 25.78 10.86
N GLU A 76 -9.26 24.91 10.13
CA GLU A 76 -9.64 23.60 10.65
C GLU A 76 -8.57 22.56 10.34
N ALA A 77 -8.27 21.70 11.31
CA ALA A 77 -7.30 20.63 11.15
C ALA A 77 -7.96 19.41 10.53
N LYS A 78 -7.31 18.86 9.52
CA LYS A 78 -7.70 17.59 8.90
C LYS A 78 -6.54 16.62 9.05
N TYR A 79 -6.86 15.35 9.24
CA TYR A 79 -5.85 14.31 9.45
C TYR A 79 -5.95 13.27 8.35
N PHE A 80 -4.81 12.96 7.76
CA PHE A 80 -4.73 11.98 6.68
C PHE A 80 -3.77 10.87 7.07
N ASN A 81 -4.25 9.65 6.94
CA ASN A 81 -3.44 8.47 7.24
C ASN A 81 -3.22 7.67 5.97
N SER A 82 -2.05 7.07 5.86
CA SER A 82 -1.76 6.14 4.78
C SER A 82 -0.93 4.98 5.31
N ILE A 83 -1.01 3.88 4.57
CA ILE A 83 -0.23 2.68 4.87
C ILE A 83 0.76 2.54 3.73
N GLN A 84 2.06 2.68 4.03
CA GLN A 84 3.11 2.59 3.03
C GLN A 84 3.84 1.28 3.14
N GLY A 85 3.94 0.55 2.02
CA GLY A 85 4.72 -0.66 1.95
C GLY A 85 6.16 -0.34 1.57
N TRP A 86 7.10 -1.01 2.21
CA TRP A 86 8.51 -0.85 1.88
C TRP A 86 9.18 -2.18 1.54
N ARG A 87 8.49 -3.29 1.78
CA ARG A 87 8.98 -4.61 1.44
C ARG A 87 7.80 -5.55 1.22
N ILE A 88 7.90 -6.43 0.24
CA ILE A 88 6.89 -7.43 -0.02
C ILE A 88 7.57 -8.76 -0.30
N GLU A 89 7.00 -9.83 0.25
CA GLU A 89 7.51 -11.19 0.07
C GLU A 89 6.38 -12.10 -0.37
N LYS A 90 6.69 -13.01 -1.29
CA LYS A 90 5.76 -14.05 -1.66
C LYS A 90 5.84 -15.15 -0.60
N LEU A 91 4.68 -15.58 -0.09
CA LEU A 91 4.63 -16.68 0.85
C LEU A 91 4.63 -17.98 0.07
N SER A 92 5.53 -18.89 0.46
CA SER A 92 5.59 -20.21 -0.13
C SER A 92 4.36 -21.00 0.29
N GLN A 93 3.74 -21.65 -0.67
CA GLN A 93 2.73 -22.65 -0.37
C GLN A 93 3.40 -24.00 -0.40
N ALA A 94 3.34 -24.66 0.73
CA ALA A 94 3.89 -26.02 0.84
C ALA A 94 2.91 -27.02 0.21
#